data_c2305af98bc78c25fe891932485a8dc6
#
_entry.id   c2305af98bc78c25fe891932485a8dc6
#
_cell.length_a   1.000
_cell.length_b   1.000
_cell.length_c   1.000
_cell.angle_alpha   90.00
_cell.angle_beta   90.00
_cell.angle_gamma   90.00
#
_symmetry.space_group_name_H-M   'P 1'
#
loop_
_entity.id
_entity.type
_entity.pdbx_description
1 polymer ?
#
loop_
_entity_poly.entity_id
_entity_poly.type
_entity_poly.pdbx_seq_one_letter_code
_entity_poly.pdbx_strand_id
1 'polypeptide(L)'
;MLNNTDELPVVLTALFAGALIAGCGQEQRRPAARADTAAATPAAAPSGDLAYVTNEDSKNLSVIDTRTDSVVATIPVGTRPRGVRVAPDGKTVFVALSGSPKCPPTMPDEECEKLTTDKSKDGVAVVDVASRQVTRVLPGGSDPETFDISRDGTTLFVSNEDAHTASIVDIPSGKVRATLAVGREPEGVRLQPDGAVVWITGETDHNLTLIDTRAGKVIGQVGVGKRPRDLAFTPDGSLAYATSEIDGTVWVIDVPARKAIKVIELPKGSRPMGVVVSPDAKRVYVANGRGGTVSVIDAATNTVAATIPVGQRPWGIALTPDGRKLYTANGPSNDVSVVDTQKLEVVKKIPVGKTPWGVEIGPAVSLAA
;
A
#
# COMPACT_ATOMS: atom_id res chain seq x y z
N MET A 1 43.71 15.27 -48.47
CA MET A 1 43.47 14.71 -49.82
C MET A 1 41.97 14.57 -49.92
N LEU A 2 41.32 15.56 -50.48
CA LEU A 2 40.74 15.62 -51.83
C LEU A 2 39.51 14.72 -51.90
N ASN A 3 38.40 15.19 -52.05
CA ASN A 3 37.59 16.04 -52.95
C ASN A 3 36.27 15.33 -53.20
N ASN A 4 35.18 16.05 -53.06
CA ASN A 4 34.33 16.67 -54.11
C ASN A 4 33.49 15.63 -54.85
N THR A 5 32.26 15.82 -55.25
CA THR A 5 31.46 16.99 -55.69
C THR A 5 30.02 16.53 -55.85
N ASP A 6 29.08 17.42 -55.56
CA ASP A 6 28.02 18.00 -56.39
C ASP A 6 27.22 17.10 -57.35
N GLU A 7 25.90 17.17 -57.27
CA GLU A 7 25.08 17.85 -58.27
C GLU A 7 23.57 17.69 -58.01
N LEU A 8 22.89 18.84 -58.05
CA LEU A 8 21.45 18.99 -58.32
C LEU A 8 21.23 19.04 -59.85
N PRO A 9 20.07 18.71 -60.37
CA PRO A 9 19.40 19.70 -61.22
C PRO A 9 17.86 19.79 -61.07
N VAL A 10 17.40 20.98 -60.99
CA VAL A 10 16.65 21.82 -61.99
C VAL A 10 15.19 21.42 -62.28
N VAL A 11 14.33 22.25 -61.75
CA VAL A 11 13.10 22.94 -62.24
C VAL A 11 12.57 22.56 -63.63
N LEU A 12 11.26 22.29 -63.70
CA LEU A 12 10.46 22.66 -64.87
C LEU A 12 9.06 23.17 -64.50
N THR A 13 8.86 24.44 -64.76
CA THR A 13 7.60 25.18 -64.69
C THR A 13 6.80 24.93 -65.97
N ALA A 14 5.50 24.71 -65.84
CA ALA A 14 4.56 24.88 -66.97
C ALA A 14 3.33 25.64 -66.52
N LEU A 15 3.25 26.87 -67.04
CA LEU A 15 2.06 27.73 -67.03
C LEU A 15 1.09 27.25 -68.12
N PHE A 16 -0.20 27.12 -67.81
CA PHE A 16 -1.27 27.29 -68.80
C PHE A 16 -2.40 28.12 -68.21
N ALA A 17 -2.66 29.23 -68.91
CA ALA A 17 -3.76 30.16 -68.70
C ALA A 17 -5.01 29.68 -69.44
N GLY A 18 -6.16 29.96 -68.89
CA GLY A 18 -7.34 30.03 -69.77
C GLY A 18 -8.70 29.82 -69.10
N ALA A 19 -9.44 30.94 -69.08
CA ALA A 19 -10.84 31.16 -69.25
C ALA A 19 -11.78 31.10 -68.00
N LEU A 20 -12.26 32.30 -67.69
CA LEU A 20 -13.45 32.61 -66.91
C LEU A 20 -14.74 32.11 -67.61
N ILE A 21 -15.60 31.41 -66.84
CA ILE A 21 -17.04 31.40 -67.11
C ILE A 21 -17.74 31.63 -65.77
N ALA A 22 -18.51 32.70 -65.67
CA ALA A 22 -19.39 33.05 -64.59
C ALA A 22 -20.63 32.16 -64.62
N GLY A 23 -20.90 31.46 -63.54
CA GLY A 23 -22.14 30.71 -63.32
C GLY A 23 -22.62 30.93 -61.88
N CYS A 24 -23.72 31.69 -61.73
CA CYS A 24 -24.46 31.77 -60.46
C CYS A 24 -25.01 30.41 -60.09
N GLY A 25 -24.60 29.88 -58.95
CA GLY A 25 -25.09 28.68 -58.35
C GLY A 25 -25.25 28.86 -56.86
N GLN A 26 -26.46 28.71 -56.36
CA GLN A 26 -26.87 28.84 -54.96
C GLN A 26 -26.03 28.01 -54.02
N GLU A 27 -25.51 28.66 -53.01
CA GLU A 27 -24.79 28.09 -51.89
C GLU A 27 -25.80 27.36 -50.97
N GLN A 28 -25.96 26.04 -51.14
CA GLN A 28 -26.63 25.20 -50.19
C GLN A 28 -25.71 25.04 -48.97
N ARG A 29 -26.06 25.72 -47.87
CA ARG A 29 -25.43 25.50 -46.54
C ARG A 29 -25.67 24.06 -46.11
N ARG A 30 -24.64 23.25 -46.08
CA ARG A 30 -24.65 21.97 -45.40
C ARG A 30 -24.74 22.23 -43.88
N PRO A 31 -25.62 21.55 -43.13
CA PRO A 31 -25.63 21.65 -41.68
C PRO A 31 -24.32 21.08 -41.12
N ALA A 32 -23.71 21.83 -40.21
CA ALA A 32 -22.54 21.39 -39.44
C ALA A 32 -22.87 20.07 -38.73
N ALA A 33 -22.07 19.05 -38.96
CA ALA A 33 -22.14 17.82 -38.22
C ALA A 33 -21.95 18.13 -36.73
N ARG A 34 -22.98 17.90 -35.93
CA ARG A 34 -22.85 17.85 -34.47
C ARG A 34 -21.84 16.73 -34.17
N ALA A 35 -20.74 17.09 -33.53
CA ALA A 35 -19.88 16.14 -32.86
C ALA A 35 -20.73 15.49 -31.76
N ASP A 36 -21.14 14.26 -31.96
CA ASP A 36 -21.62 13.41 -30.89
C ASP A 36 -20.49 13.20 -29.91
N THR A 37 -20.47 14.03 -28.85
CA THR A 37 -19.75 13.69 -27.63
C THR A 37 -20.46 12.47 -27.06
N ALA A 38 -19.98 11.29 -27.42
CA ALA A 38 -20.37 10.06 -26.73
C ALA A 38 -20.04 10.28 -25.25
N ALA A 39 -21.07 10.48 -24.45
CA ALA A 39 -20.98 10.48 -23.01
C ALA A 39 -20.33 9.13 -22.62
N ALA A 40 -19.16 9.17 -22.01
CA ALA A 40 -18.51 7.98 -21.49
C ALA A 40 -19.51 7.28 -20.56
N THR A 41 -19.91 6.07 -20.90
CA THR A 41 -20.77 5.23 -20.08
C THR A 41 -20.10 5.13 -18.70
N PRO A 42 -20.78 5.46 -17.59
CA PRO A 42 -20.21 5.30 -16.26
C PRO A 42 -19.75 3.86 -16.12
N ALA A 43 -18.48 3.66 -15.71
CA ALA A 43 -17.97 2.33 -15.45
C ALA A 43 -18.88 1.67 -14.43
N ALA A 44 -19.38 0.45 -14.76
CA ALA A 44 -20.23 -0.31 -13.86
C ALA A 44 -19.57 -0.41 -12.48
N ALA A 45 -20.36 -0.22 -11.42
CA ALA A 45 -19.86 -0.34 -10.05
C ALA A 45 -19.14 -1.69 -9.87
N PRO A 46 -17.94 -1.72 -9.27
CA PRO A 46 -17.24 -2.97 -9.01
C PRO A 46 -18.10 -3.88 -8.13
N SER A 47 -18.24 -5.14 -8.53
CA SER A 47 -19.06 -6.14 -7.82
C SER A 47 -18.20 -7.12 -7.02
N GLY A 48 -16.93 -6.79 -6.75
CA GLY A 48 -15.97 -7.58 -6.00
C GLY A 48 -15.21 -6.73 -4.99
N ASP A 49 -14.42 -7.36 -4.13
CA ASP A 49 -13.55 -6.65 -3.20
C ASP A 49 -12.59 -5.69 -3.93
N LEU A 50 -12.22 -4.61 -3.27
CA LEU A 50 -11.28 -3.63 -3.78
C LEU A 50 -9.94 -3.72 -3.04
N ALA A 51 -8.83 -3.73 -3.80
CA ALA A 51 -7.51 -3.57 -3.22
C ALA A 51 -7.08 -2.10 -3.34
N TYR A 52 -6.65 -1.53 -2.22
CA TYR A 52 -6.18 -0.16 -2.09
C TYR A 52 -4.68 -0.17 -1.92
N VAL A 53 -3.97 0.48 -2.83
CA VAL A 53 -2.50 0.48 -2.88
C VAL A 53 -1.98 1.90 -2.76
N THR A 54 -1.23 2.18 -1.71
CA THR A 54 -0.55 3.47 -1.54
C THR A 54 0.69 3.56 -2.42
N ASN A 55 0.88 4.68 -3.11
CA ASN A 55 2.01 4.93 -3.99
C ASN A 55 2.79 6.13 -3.47
N GLU A 56 3.89 5.86 -2.78
CA GLU A 56 4.63 6.83 -1.98
C GLU A 56 5.11 8.03 -2.79
N ASP A 57 5.79 7.80 -3.92
CA ASP A 57 6.33 8.88 -4.75
C ASP A 57 5.28 9.53 -5.67
N SER A 58 4.20 8.80 -6.00
CA SER A 58 3.08 9.37 -6.77
C SER A 58 2.07 10.13 -5.90
N LYS A 59 2.18 10.05 -4.57
CA LYS A 59 1.30 10.74 -3.60
C LYS A 59 -0.18 10.41 -3.79
N ASN A 60 -0.47 9.18 -4.19
CA ASN A 60 -1.82 8.74 -4.48
C ASN A 60 -2.10 7.31 -4.02
N LEU A 61 -3.37 6.94 -4.08
CA LEU A 61 -3.90 5.62 -3.80
C LEU A 61 -4.43 5.03 -5.12
N SER A 62 -3.94 3.87 -5.54
CA SER A 62 -4.54 3.10 -6.62
C SER A 62 -5.62 2.18 -6.06
N VAL A 63 -6.77 2.14 -6.71
CA VAL A 63 -7.89 1.25 -6.37
C VAL A 63 -7.99 0.18 -7.45
N ILE A 64 -7.91 -1.07 -7.07
CA ILE A 64 -7.91 -2.24 -7.96
C ILE A 64 -9.16 -3.07 -7.69
N ASP A 65 -9.95 -3.37 -8.72
CA ASP A 65 -11.02 -4.35 -8.66
C ASP A 65 -10.41 -5.75 -8.67
N THR A 66 -10.56 -6.50 -7.56
CA THR A 66 -9.95 -7.83 -7.41
C THR A 66 -10.57 -8.90 -8.31
N ARG A 67 -11.74 -8.67 -8.87
CA ARG A 67 -12.38 -9.57 -9.83
C ARG A 67 -11.72 -9.51 -11.21
N THR A 68 -11.35 -8.31 -11.65
CA THR A 68 -10.73 -8.07 -12.96
C THR A 68 -9.21 -7.88 -12.88
N ASP A 69 -8.68 -7.71 -11.67
CA ASP A 69 -7.29 -7.34 -11.41
C ASP A 69 -6.86 -6.11 -12.23
N SER A 70 -7.68 -5.06 -12.18
CA SER A 70 -7.48 -3.84 -12.96
C SER A 70 -7.62 -2.62 -12.07
N VAL A 71 -6.80 -1.59 -12.31
CA VAL A 71 -6.94 -0.29 -11.64
C VAL A 71 -8.22 0.38 -12.13
N VAL A 72 -9.14 0.68 -11.22
CA VAL A 72 -10.44 1.31 -11.49
C VAL A 72 -10.49 2.77 -11.04
N ALA A 73 -9.55 3.20 -10.19
CA ALA A 73 -9.41 4.58 -9.78
C ALA A 73 -7.99 4.88 -9.29
N THR A 74 -7.61 6.17 -9.35
CA THR A 74 -6.42 6.71 -8.72
C THR A 74 -6.83 7.96 -7.96
N ILE A 75 -6.56 8.01 -6.65
CA ILE A 75 -7.03 9.05 -5.74
C ILE A 75 -5.81 9.79 -5.17
N PRO A 76 -5.63 11.09 -5.41
CA PRO A 76 -4.61 11.88 -4.71
C PRO A 76 -4.89 11.90 -3.20
N VAL A 77 -3.90 11.54 -2.37
CA VAL A 77 -4.10 11.45 -0.92
C VAL A 77 -3.17 12.32 -0.09
N GLY A 78 -2.01 12.68 -0.59
CA GLY A 78 -1.05 13.52 0.14
C GLY A 78 0.38 12.99 0.06
N THR A 79 1.28 13.54 0.88
CA THR A 79 2.72 13.28 0.82
C THR A 79 3.05 11.92 1.43
N ARG A 80 3.92 11.15 0.77
CA ARG A 80 4.43 9.85 1.22
C ARG A 80 3.35 8.95 1.85
N PRO A 81 2.30 8.57 1.10
CA PRO A 81 1.30 7.65 1.63
C PRO A 81 1.92 6.26 1.86
N ARG A 82 1.79 5.72 3.09
CA ARG A 82 2.35 4.43 3.50
C ARG A 82 1.27 3.46 3.99
N GLY A 83 1.08 3.33 5.28
CA GLY A 83 0.04 2.45 5.83
C GLY A 83 -1.35 2.77 5.29
N VAL A 84 -2.13 1.74 5.00
CA VAL A 84 -3.51 1.85 4.51
C VAL A 84 -4.40 0.86 5.23
N ARG A 85 -5.61 1.30 5.62
CA ARG A 85 -6.65 0.45 6.21
C ARG A 85 -8.02 0.86 5.71
N VAL A 86 -8.87 -0.13 5.50
CA VAL A 86 -10.29 0.06 5.19
C VAL A 86 -11.08 0.03 6.49
N ALA A 87 -11.97 1.00 6.68
CA ALA A 87 -12.88 1.00 7.82
C ALA A 87 -13.76 -0.27 7.81
N PRO A 88 -14.23 -0.74 8.98
CA PRO A 88 -15.10 -1.93 9.07
C PRO A 88 -16.37 -1.84 8.22
N ASP A 89 -16.86 -0.63 7.93
CA ASP A 89 -18.05 -0.39 7.09
C ASP A 89 -17.73 -0.42 5.58
N GLY A 90 -16.47 -0.51 5.21
CA GLY A 90 -15.99 -0.49 3.82
C GLY A 90 -16.10 0.86 3.11
N LYS A 91 -16.69 1.88 3.72
CA LYS A 91 -16.97 3.18 3.06
C LYS A 91 -15.83 4.18 3.13
N THR A 92 -14.91 3.96 4.05
CA THR A 92 -13.80 4.85 4.32
C THR A 92 -12.48 4.10 4.23
N VAL A 93 -11.50 4.71 3.58
CA VAL A 93 -10.12 4.25 3.58
C VAL A 93 -9.26 5.27 4.32
N PHE A 94 -8.44 4.80 5.22
CA PHE A 94 -7.48 5.61 5.94
C PHE A 94 -6.08 5.39 5.36
N VAL A 95 -5.28 6.46 5.29
CA VAL A 95 -3.93 6.41 4.70
C VAL A 95 -2.98 7.22 5.58
N ALA A 96 -1.92 6.60 6.08
CA ALA A 96 -0.85 7.31 6.79
C ALA A 96 -0.06 8.16 5.81
N LEU A 97 0.15 9.43 6.17
CA LEU A 97 0.89 10.42 5.40
C LEU A 97 2.09 10.92 6.20
N SER A 98 3.21 11.10 5.55
CA SER A 98 4.42 11.59 6.18
C SER A 98 5.04 12.76 5.43
N GLY A 99 5.46 13.77 6.17
CA GLY A 99 6.26 14.89 5.66
C GLY A 99 7.77 14.70 5.84
N SER A 100 8.18 13.57 6.41
CA SER A 100 9.60 13.23 6.55
C SER A 100 10.21 12.88 5.20
N PRO A 101 11.46 13.24 4.93
CA PRO A 101 12.12 12.94 3.69
C PRO A 101 12.37 11.44 3.54
N LYS A 102 12.42 10.99 2.30
CA LYS A 102 12.80 9.62 1.98
C LYS A 102 14.31 9.50 1.91
N CYS A 103 14.88 8.63 2.74
CA CYS A 103 16.30 8.35 2.74
C CYS A 103 16.57 7.07 1.93
N PRO A 104 17.16 7.20 0.73
CA PRO A 104 17.53 6.00 -0.01
C PRO A 104 18.64 5.23 0.73
N PRO A 105 18.69 3.90 0.64
CA PRO A 105 19.68 3.07 1.34
C PRO A 105 21.14 3.38 1.04
N THR A 106 21.40 4.18 0.01
CA THR A 106 22.72 4.64 -0.40
C THR A 106 23.12 5.97 0.24
N MET A 107 22.17 6.66 0.89
CA MET A 107 22.43 7.93 1.58
C MET A 107 22.94 7.63 3.00
N PRO A 108 24.05 8.25 3.43
CA PRO A 108 24.49 8.17 4.83
C PRO A 108 23.43 8.78 5.77
N ASP A 109 23.29 8.20 6.96
CA ASP A 109 22.31 8.67 7.97
C ASP A 109 22.51 10.14 8.32
N GLU A 110 23.77 10.60 8.44
CA GLU A 110 24.11 12.00 8.69
C GLU A 110 23.64 12.98 7.58
N GLU A 111 23.50 12.50 6.35
CA GLU A 111 22.94 13.31 5.24
C GLU A 111 21.43 13.27 5.25
N CYS A 112 20.86 12.13 5.61
CA CYS A 112 19.41 11.98 5.75
C CYS A 112 18.87 12.92 6.84
N GLU A 113 19.52 12.99 7.99
CA GLU A 113 19.12 13.86 9.11
C GLU A 113 19.15 15.37 8.76
N LYS A 114 19.90 15.77 7.75
CA LYS A 114 19.95 17.17 7.26
C LYS A 114 18.79 17.52 6.32
N LEU A 115 18.01 16.53 5.86
CA LEU A 115 16.88 16.78 4.98
C LEU A 115 15.74 17.45 5.74
N THR A 116 15.09 18.39 5.07
CA THR A 116 13.99 19.14 5.68
C THR A 116 12.75 18.29 5.81
N THR A 117 12.24 18.16 7.03
CA THR A 117 10.96 17.50 7.33
C THR A 117 9.85 18.57 7.39
N ASP A 118 8.76 18.33 6.68
CA ASP A 118 7.56 19.16 6.76
C ASP A 118 6.47 18.46 7.60
N LYS A 119 6.56 18.62 8.90
CA LYS A 119 5.60 18.02 9.86
C LYS A 119 4.14 18.40 9.62
N SER A 120 3.87 19.47 8.86
CA SER A 120 2.50 19.87 8.50
C SER A 120 1.83 18.88 7.55
N LYS A 121 2.59 17.95 6.97
CA LYS A 121 2.11 16.89 6.07
C LYS A 121 1.85 15.57 6.79
N ASP A 122 2.27 15.46 8.05
CA ASP A 122 2.03 14.27 8.86
C ASP A 122 0.56 14.14 9.23
N GLY A 123 0.05 12.91 9.22
CA GLY A 123 -1.32 12.63 9.62
C GLY A 123 -1.89 11.37 8.99
N VAL A 124 -3.18 11.15 9.18
CA VAL A 124 -3.91 10.05 8.57
C VAL A 124 -5.04 10.63 7.71
N ALA A 125 -4.89 10.51 6.39
CA ALA A 125 -5.93 10.94 5.45
C ALA A 125 -7.16 10.04 5.56
N VAL A 126 -8.34 10.64 5.53
CA VAL A 126 -9.65 9.98 5.51
C VAL A 126 -10.21 10.11 4.11
N VAL A 127 -10.26 9.01 3.39
CA VAL A 127 -10.72 8.93 2.00
C VAL A 127 -12.12 8.35 1.98
N ASP A 128 -13.07 9.09 1.45
CA ASP A 128 -14.41 8.57 1.15
C ASP A 128 -14.37 7.76 -0.16
N VAL A 129 -14.75 6.48 -0.08
CA VAL A 129 -14.63 5.55 -1.21
C VAL A 129 -15.59 5.91 -2.33
N ALA A 130 -16.79 6.39 -2.02
CA ALA A 130 -17.82 6.70 -3.02
C ALA A 130 -17.43 7.94 -3.84
N SER A 131 -17.04 9.04 -3.17
CA SER A 131 -16.62 10.28 -3.85
C SER A 131 -15.19 10.23 -4.36
N ARG A 132 -14.37 9.27 -3.88
CA ARG A 132 -12.95 9.14 -4.22
C ARG A 132 -12.13 10.37 -3.84
N GLN A 133 -12.43 10.97 -2.70
CA GLN A 133 -11.79 12.19 -2.23
C GLN A 133 -11.31 12.07 -0.80
N VAL A 134 -10.23 12.76 -0.49
CA VAL A 134 -9.82 13.00 0.91
C VAL A 134 -10.80 14.01 1.51
N THR A 135 -11.51 13.63 2.55
CA THR A 135 -12.50 14.47 3.24
C THR A 135 -11.88 15.26 4.38
N ARG A 136 -10.85 14.72 5.03
CA ARG A 136 -10.09 15.36 6.11
C ARG A 136 -8.77 14.60 6.35
N VAL A 137 -7.89 15.21 7.15
CA VAL A 137 -6.70 14.57 7.68
C VAL A 137 -6.79 14.57 9.20
N LEU A 138 -6.64 13.40 9.81
CA LEU A 138 -6.61 13.23 11.27
C LEU A 138 -5.17 13.38 11.76
N PRO A 139 -4.95 13.86 13.00
CA PRO A 139 -3.62 13.88 13.58
C PRO A 139 -3.11 12.46 13.77
N GLY A 140 -1.89 12.16 13.30
CA GLY A 140 -1.25 10.85 13.47
C GLY A 140 -0.09 10.87 14.45
N GLY A 141 0.51 12.03 14.66
CA GLY A 141 1.79 12.20 15.36
C GLY A 141 2.90 12.54 14.37
N SER A 142 4.16 12.24 14.70
CA SER A 142 5.32 12.57 13.87
C SER A 142 5.77 11.36 13.05
N ASP A 143 5.80 11.52 11.74
CA ASP A 143 6.13 10.47 10.76
C ASP A 143 5.29 9.19 10.97
N PRO A 144 3.96 9.25 10.76
CA PRO A 144 3.13 8.07 10.93
C PRO A 144 3.44 7.02 9.85
N GLU A 145 3.82 5.82 10.29
CA GLU A 145 4.15 4.70 9.41
C GLU A 145 2.92 3.86 9.08
N THR A 146 2.41 3.19 10.08
CA THR A 146 1.21 2.38 9.98
C THR A 146 0.26 2.65 11.14
N PHE A 147 -0.91 2.05 11.04
CA PHE A 147 -1.95 2.16 12.06
C PHE A 147 -2.91 0.99 11.93
N ASP A 148 -3.72 0.80 12.95
CA ASP A 148 -4.88 -0.06 12.89
C ASP A 148 -6.12 0.63 13.45
N ILE A 149 -7.31 0.07 13.17
CA ILE A 149 -8.61 0.65 13.47
C ILE A 149 -9.33 -0.25 14.46
N SER A 150 -9.96 0.34 15.49
CA SER A 150 -10.85 -0.42 16.37
C SER A 150 -12.00 -1.06 15.59
N ARG A 151 -12.51 -2.18 16.09
CA ARG A 151 -13.58 -2.94 15.40
C ARG A 151 -14.87 -2.16 15.19
N ASP A 152 -15.16 -1.18 16.05
CA ASP A 152 -16.28 -0.27 15.92
C ASP A 152 -16.02 0.92 14.96
N GLY A 153 -14.82 1.00 14.40
CA GLY A 153 -14.43 2.06 13.47
C GLY A 153 -14.26 3.43 14.10
N THR A 154 -14.16 3.54 15.43
CA THR A 154 -14.14 4.85 16.11
C THR A 154 -12.76 5.30 16.57
N THR A 155 -11.77 4.42 16.58
CA THR A 155 -10.44 4.71 17.13
C THR A 155 -9.34 4.27 16.17
N LEU A 156 -8.32 5.13 15.96
CA LEU A 156 -7.05 4.75 15.32
C LEU A 156 -5.97 4.56 16.40
N PHE A 157 -5.12 3.58 16.15
CA PHE A 157 -3.86 3.35 16.87
C PHE A 157 -2.73 3.53 15.87
N VAL A 158 -1.94 4.58 16.02
CA VAL A 158 -0.97 5.04 14.99
C VAL A 158 0.44 4.96 15.55
N SER A 159 1.37 4.33 14.84
CA SER A 159 2.80 4.40 15.13
C SER A 159 3.39 5.71 14.63
N ASN A 160 4.23 6.34 15.46
CA ASN A 160 4.89 7.60 15.15
C ASN A 160 6.41 7.36 15.21
N GLU A 161 7.02 7.11 14.06
CA GLU A 161 8.40 6.63 13.93
C GLU A 161 9.40 7.57 14.61
N ASP A 162 9.43 8.84 14.19
CA ASP A 162 10.38 9.84 14.70
C ASP A 162 10.22 10.15 16.20
N ALA A 163 9.00 10.03 16.74
CA ALA A 163 8.70 10.37 18.12
C ALA A 163 8.82 9.18 19.09
N HIS A 164 9.01 7.96 18.58
CA HIS A 164 9.05 6.72 19.37
C HIS A 164 7.79 6.53 20.23
N THR A 165 6.64 6.91 19.68
CA THR A 165 5.36 6.87 20.37
C THR A 165 4.27 6.19 19.54
N ALA A 166 3.16 5.85 20.20
CA ALA A 166 1.91 5.53 19.54
C ALA A 166 0.84 6.52 19.95
N SER A 167 0.03 6.97 18.99
CA SER A 167 -1.12 7.84 19.22
C SER A 167 -2.41 7.04 19.20
N ILE A 168 -3.31 7.30 20.16
CA ILE A 168 -4.68 6.82 20.17
C ILE A 168 -5.58 8.00 19.76
N VAL A 169 -6.19 7.89 18.58
CA VAL A 169 -6.95 8.99 17.97
C VAL A 169 -8.43 8.63 17.90
N ASP A 170 -9.27 9.50 18.41
CA ASP A 170 -10.72 9.40 18.26
C ASP A 170 -11.12 9.87 16.87
N ILE A 171 -11.63 8.97 16.05
CA ILE A 171 -11.95 9.26 14.65
C ILE A 171 -13.07 10.29 14.52
N PRO A 172 -14.21 10.20 15.23
CA PRO A 172 -15.29 11.17 15.10
C PRO A 172 -14.86 12.60 15.41
N SER A 173 -14.19 12.83 16.54
CA SER A 173 -13.77 14.17 16.95
C SER A 173 -12.45 14.64 16.36
N GLY A 174 -11.64 13.71 15.79
CA GLY A 174 -10.30 14.01 15.33
C GLY A 174 -9.30 14.36 16.43
N LYS A 175 -9.55 13.98 17.68
CA LYS A 175 -8.68 14.31 18.81
C LYS A 175 -7.77 13.15 19.19
N VAL A 176 -6.51 13.46 19.47
CA VAL A 176 -5.59 12.52 20.12
C VAL A 176 -6.03 12.37 21.58
N ARG A 177 -6.43 11.14 21.97
CA ARG A 177 -6.83 10.79 23.34
C ARG A 177 -5.65 10.46 24.23
N ALA A 178 -4.60 9.86 23.65
CA ALA A 178 -3.38 9.50 24.36
C ALA A 178 -2.22 9.41 23.39
N THR A 179 -1.02 9.71 23.90
CA THR A 179 0.26 9.43 23.25
C THR A 179 1.08 8.60 24.23
N LEU A 180 1.53 7.42 23.81
CA LEU A 180 2.19 6.46 24.65
C LEU A 180 3.61 6.21 24.14
N ALA A 181 4.58 6.17 25.05
CA ALA A 181 5.92 5.71 24.71
C ALA A 181 5.87 4.22 24.37
N VAL A 182 6.47 3.85 23.25
CA VAL A 182 6.59 2.48 22.76
C VAL A 182 8.05 2.17 22.41
N GLY A 183 8.34 1.05 21.76
CA GLY A 183 9.70 0.78 21.27
C GLY A 183 10.16 1.84 20.28
N ARG A 184 11.49 2.03 20.19
CA ARG A 184 12.08 2.98 19.24
C ARG A 184 11.84 2.56 17.79
N GLU A 185 11.61 3.57 16.92
CA GLU A 185 11.24 3.38 15.52
C GLU A 185 10.03 2.43 15.39
N PRO A 186 8.86 2.82 15.97
CA PRO A 186 7.67 1.99 15.86
C PRO A 186 7.13 1.99 14.43
N GLU A 187 6.87 0.80 13.87
CA GLU A 187 6.39 0.66 12.50
C GLU A 187 5.07 -0.10 12.41
N GLY A 188 5.10 -1.43 12.45
CA GLY A 188 3.90 -2.27 12.29
C GLY A 188 2.94 -2.13 13.45
N VAL A 189 1.66 -1.91 13.16
CA VAL A 189 0.57 -1.82 14.14
C VAL A 189 -0.52 -2.82 13.79
N ARG A 190 -0.89 -3.68 14.74
CA ARG A 190 -1.97 -4.65 14.55
C ARG A 190 -2.85 -4.77 15.79
N LEU A 191 -4.14 -4.66 15.56
CA LEU A 191 -5.16 -4.93 16.58
C LEU A 191 -5.38 -6.43 16.69
N GLN A 192 -5.35 -6.94 17.93
CA GLN A 192 -5.68 -8.33 18.22
C GLN A 192 -7.11 -8.66 17.75
N PRO A 193 -7.40 -9.90 17.26
CA PRO A 193 -8.71 -10.25 16.73
C PRO A 193 -9.89 -10.01 17.69
N ASP A 194 -9.70 -10.06 19.00
CA ASP A 194 -10.71 -9.73 20.00
C ASP A 194 -10.90 -8.21 20.23
N GLY A 195 -9.99 -7.38 19.66
CA GLY A 195 -10.00 -5.93 19.83
C GLY A 195 -9.46 -5.44 21.16
N ALA A 196 -8.98 -6.30 22.05
CA ALA A 196 -8.58 -5.94 23.41
C ALA A 196 -7.19 -5.31 23.48
N VAL A 197 -6.26 -5.74 22.63
CA VAL A 197 -4.86 -5.31 22.67
C VAL A 197 -4.37 -4.92 21.27
N VAL A 198 -3.68 -3.81 21.17
CA VAL A 198 -2.92 -3.42 19.99
C VAL A 198 -1.44 -3.77 20.21
N TRP A 199 -0.80 -4.34 19.21
CA TRP A 199 0.60 -4.71 19.21
C TRP A 199 1.34 -3.86 18.22
N ILE A 200 2.49 -3.30 18.64
CA ILE A 200 3.30 -2.37 17.82
C ILE A 200 4.73 -2.85 17.80
N THR A 201 5.33 -2.96 16.62
CA THR A 201 6.75 -3.31 16.46
C THR A 201 7.63 -2.13 16.86
N GLY A 202 8.75 -2.40 17.53
CA GLY A 202 9.80 -1.42 17.81
C GLY A 202 11.10 -1.90 17.17
N GLU A 203 11.46 -1.32 16.02
CA GLU A 203 12.54 -1.80 15.16
C GLU A 203 13.89 -1.87 15.89
N THR A 204 14.29 -0.77 16.50
CA THR A 204 15.58 -0.65 17.19
C THR A 204 15.60 -1.40 18.51
N ASP A 205 14.46 -1.52 19.20
CA ASP A 205 14.37 -2.21 20.49
C ASP A 205 14.09 -3.72 20.35
N HIS A 206 13.87 -4.20 19.13
CA HIS A 206 13.68 -5.62 18.81
C HIS A 206 12.56 -6.27 19.61
N ASN A 207 11.45 -5.55 19.77
CA ASN A 207 10.32 -5.99 20.55
C ASN A 207 8.98 -5.61 19.90
N LEU A 208 7.91 -6.15 20.50
CA LEU A 208 6.53 -5.77 20.26
C LEU A 208 6.00 -5.14 21.54
N THR A 209 5.53 -3.91 21.48
CA THR A 209 4.86 -3.23 22.59
C THR A 209 3.36 -3.49 22.55
N LEU A 210 2.78 -3.85 23.66
CA LEU A 210 1.37 -4.22 23.82
C LEU A 210 0.61 -3.10 24.54
N ILE A 211 -0.48 -2.64 23.94
CA ILE A 211 -1.32 -1.56 24.49
C ILE A 211 -2.73 -2.11 24.70
N ASP A 212 -3.24 -2.02 25.92
CA ASP A 212 -4.64 -2.24 26.22
C ASP A 212 -5.49 -1.14 25.59
N THR A 213 -6.37 -1.50 24.68
CA THR A 213 -7.15 -0.53 23.88
C THR A 213 -8.18 0.24 24.70
N ARG A 214 -8.72 -0.38 25.76
CA ARG A 214 -9.71 0.22 26.64
C ARG A 214 -9.06 1.15 27.67
N ALA A 215 -7.98 0.66 28.31
CA ALA A 215 -7.26 1.45 29.32
C ALA A 215 -6.38 2.53 28.69
N GLY A 216 -6.00 2.40 27.41
CA GLY A 216 -5.06 3.30 26.74
C GLY A 216 -3.69 3.30 27.40
N LYS A 217 -3.16 2.11 27.74
CA LYS A 217 -1.90 1.95 28.49
C LYS A 217 -1.07 0.80 27.94
N VAL A 218 0.25 0.97 27.98
CA VAL A 218 1.18 -0.14 27.72
C VAL A 218 1.05 -1.17 28.84
N ILE A 219 0.88 -2.44 28.46
CA ILE A 219 0.66 -3.57 29.38
C ILE A 219 1.75 -4.64 29.31
N GLY A 220 2.74 -4.46 28.46
CA GLY A 220 3.86 -5.38 28.34
C GLY A 220 4.60 -5.25 27.02
N GLN A 221 5.64 -6.06 26.89
CA GLN A 221 6.45 -6.19 25.68
C GLN A 221 6.79 -7.66 25.43
N VAL A 222 6.98 -8.03 24.16
CA VAL A 222 7.45 -9.35 23.74
C VAL A 222 8.72 -9.16 22.90
N GLY A 223 9.83 -9.76 23.33
CA GLY A 223 11.09 -9.74 22.56
C GLY A 223 10.98 -10.61 21.31
N VAL A 224 11.50 -10.12 20.20
CA VAL A 224 11.58 -10.80 18.91
C VAL A 224 12.96 -10.58 18.27
N GLY A 225 13.15 -10.95 17.02
CA GLY A 225 14.42 -10.74 16.31
C GLY A 225 14.63 -9.28 15.89
N LYS A 226 15.78 -9.05 15.24
CA LYS A 226 16.26 -7.71 14.90
C LYS A 226 15.42 -7.07 13.80
N ARG A 227 15.02 -5.84 14.07
CA ARG A 227 14.24 -4.98 13.20
C ARG A 227 12.89 -5.60 12.82
N PRO A 228 11.98 -5.78 13.80
CA PRO A 228 10.64 -6.27 13.51
C PRO A 228 9.85 -5.23 12.69
N ARG A 229 9.25 -5.70 11.58
CA ARG A 229 8.57 -4.82 10.62
C ARG A 229 7.05 -4.88 10.75
N ASP A 230 6.50 -6.06 10.79
CA ASP A 230 5.06 -6.27 10.80
C ASP A 230 4.73 -7.54 11.59
N LEU A 231 3.45 -7.68 11.94
CA LEU A 231 2.92 -8.90 12.54
C LEU A 231 1.52 -9.19 12.02
N ALA A 232 1.11 -10.46 12.08
CA ALA A 232 -0.24 -10.87 11.76
C ALA A 232 -0.72 -11.92 12.76
N PHE A 233 -1.98 -11.84 13.13
CA PHE A 233 -2.62 -12.81 14.01
C PHE A 233 -3.31 -13.92 13.21
N THR A 234 -3.39 -15.12 13.79
CA THR A 234 -4.36 -16.12 13.36
C THR A 234 -5.79 -15.60 13.59
N PRO A 235 -6.78 -16.02 12.78
CA PRO A 235 -8.16 -15.55 12.93
C PRO A 235 -8.77 -15.79 14.32
N ASP A 236 -8.35 -16.85 15.00
CA ASP A 236 -8.77 -17.18 16.37
C ASP A 236 -8.02 -16.40 17.45
N GLY A 237 -7.00 -15.63 17.06
CA GLY A 237 -6.16 -14.84 17.96
C GLY A 237 -5.23 -15.65 18.86
N SER A 238 -5.06 -16.94 18.61
CA SER A 238 -4.21 -17.80 19.46
C SER A 238 -2.72 -17.59 19.19
N LEU A 239 -2.34 -17.32 17.95
CA LEU A 239 -0.95 -17.10 17.53
C LEU A 239 -0.79 -15.76 16.82
N ALA A 240 0.44 -15.23 16.88
CA ALA A 240 0.89 -14.14 16.02
C ALA A 240 2.20 -14.52 15.33
N TYR A 241 2.42 -14.00 14.13
CA TYR A 241 3.64 -14.15 13.34
C TYR A 241 4.25 -12.76 13.14
N ALA A 242 5.45 -12.53 13.68
CA ALA A 242 6.17 -11.26 13.56
C ALA A 242 7.40 -11.42 12.67
N THR A 243 7.58 -10.54 11.71
CA THR A 243 8.76 -10.52 10.83
C THR A 243 9.92 -9.81 11.49
N SER A 244 11.15 -10.31 11.29
CA SER A 244 12.40 -9.69 11.75
C SER A 244 13.34 -9.54 10.57
N GLU A 245 13.42 -8.31 10.03
CA GLU A 245 14.06 -8.00 8.75
C GLU A 245 15.54 -8.39 8.73
N ILE A 246 16.30 -7.97 9.72
CA ILE A 246 17.75 -8.15 9.73
C ILE A 246 18.12 -9.61 9.91
N ASP A 247 17.41 -10.32 10.75
CA ASP A 247 17.68 -11.74 11.01
C ASP A 247 17.16 -12.65 9.89
N GLY A 248 16.23 -12.14 9.06
CA GLY A 248 15.62 -12.95 8.01
C GLY A 248 14.70 -14.04 8.56
N THR A 249 13.97 -13.76 9.65
CA THR A 249 13.18 -14.74 10.38
C THR A 249 11.73 -14.29 10.57
N VAL A 250 10.87 -15.25 10.89
CA VAL A 250 9.51 -15.02 11.41
C VAL A 250 9.38 -15.65 12.79
N TRP A 251 8.93 -14.87 13.75
CA TRP A 251 8.73 -15.28 15.12
C TRP A 251 7.27 -15.67 15.35
N VAL A 252 7.05 -16.89 15.84
CA VAL A 252 5.73 -17.38 16.22
C VAL A 252 5.53 -17.08 17.71
N ILE A 253 4.42 -16.43 18.03
CA ILE A 253 4.13 -15.93 19.35
C ILE A 253 2.82 -16.53 19.83
N ASP A 254 2.83 -17.12 21.02
CA ASP A 254 1.64 -17.48 21.78
C ASP A 254 1.03 -16.20 22.33
N VAL A 255 -0.14 -15.82 21.82
CA VAL A 255 -0.77 -14.53 22.13
C VAL A 255 -1.29 -14.48 23.58
N PRO A 256 -2.02 -15.47 24.08
CA PRO A 256 -2.42 -15.52 25.49
C PRO A 256 -1.23 -15.49 26.46
N ALA A 257 -0.18 -16.26 26.18
CA ALA A 257 1.02 -16.28 27.01
C ALA A 257 1.93 -15.07 26.82
N ARG A 258 1.72 -14.28 25.77
CA ARG A 258 2.58 -13.15 25.37
C ARG A 258 4.04 -13.54 25.25
N LYS A 259 4.31 -14.65 24.59
CA LYS A 259 5.63 -15.26 24.55
C LYS A 259 5.95 -15.82 23.17
N ALA A 260 7.15 -15.51 22.67
CA ALA A 260 7.69 -16.18 21.50
C ALA A 260 7.95 -17.66 21.78
N ILE A 261 7.44 -18.54 20.90
CA ILE A 261 7.49 -20.00 21.08
C ILE A 261 8.31 -20.71 19.98
N LYS A 262 8.48 -20.05 18.82
CA LYS A 262 9.22 -20.64 17.68
C LYS A 262 9.83 -19.54 16.83
N VAL A 263 10.95 -19.84 16.19
CA VAL A 263 11.57 -19.03 15.15
C VAL A 263 11.57 -19.83 13.86
N ILE A 264 11.20 -19.20 12.75
CA ILE A 264 11.17 -19.78 11.41
C ILE A 264 12.22 -19.04 10.58
N GLU A 265 13.23 -19.76 10.13
CA GLU A 265 14.25 -19.24 9.23
C GLU A 265 13.69 -19.12 7.82
N LEU A 266 13.84 -17.95 7.19
CA LEU A 266 13.48 -17.73 5.80
C LEU A 266 14.69 -17.95 4.88
N PRO A 267 14.49 -18.10 3.58
CA PRO A 267 15.58 -18.20 2.62
C PRO A 267 16.59 -17.07 2.78
N LYS A 268 17.88 -17.37 2.67
CA LYS A 268 18.97 -16.40 2.87
C LYS A 268 18.76 -15.15 2.00
N GLY A 269 18.83 -13.98 2.61
CA GLY A 269 18.68 -12.69 1.93
C GLY A 269 17.25 -12.20 1.80
N SER A 270 16.26 -12.88 2.40
CA SER A 270 14.83 -12.54 2.33
C SER A 270 14.53 -11.12 2.78
N ARG A 271 15.03 -10.68 3.95
CA ARG A 271 14.68 -9.39 4.54
C ARG A 271 13.16 -9.20 4.62
N PRO A 272 12.46 -9.97 5.48
CA PRO A 272 11.01 -9.98 5.55
C PRO A 272 10.44 -8.63 6.00
N MET A 273 9.31 -8.27 5.40
CA MET A 273 8.57 -7.03 5.60
C MET A 273 7.15 -7.37 6.08
N GLY A 274 6.14 -7.15 5.25
CA GLY A 274 4.75 -7.47 5.56
C GLY A 274 4.48 -8.96 5.72
N VAL A 275 3.49 -9.30 6.53
CA VAL A 275 3.05 -10.67 6.79
C VAL A 275 1.53 -10.74 6.90
N VAL A 276 0.93 -11.81 6.35
CA VAL A 276 -0.51 -12.10 6.48
C VAL A 276 -0.74 -13.59 6.71
N VAL A 277 -1.78 -13.91 7.47
CA VAL A 277 -2.23 -15.28 7.72
C VAL A 277 -3.45 -15.56 6.87
N SER A 278 -3.52 -16.76 6.27
CA SER A 278 -4.71 -17.18 5.51
C SER A 278 -5.96 -17.28 6.40
N PRO A 279 -7.17 -17.05 5.83
CA PRO A 279 -8.42 -17.11 6.61
C PRO A 279 -8.68 -18.46 7.30
N ASP A 280 -8.13 -19.55 6.75
CA ASP A 280 -8.21 -20.90 7.33
C ASP A 280 -7.06 -21.22 8.31
N ALA A 281 -6.21 -20.24 8.61
CA ALA A 281 -5.02 -20.32 9.47
C ALA A 281 -3.99 -21.39 9.05
N LYS A 282 -4.06 -21.92 7.83
CA LYS A 282 -3.13 -22.98 7.39
C LYS A 282 -1.83 -22.47 6.79
N ARG A 283 -1.82 -21.23 6.28
CA ARG A 283 -0.66 -20.65 5.64
C ARG A 283 -0.38 -19.25 6.16
N VAL A 284 0.91 -18.94 6.23
CA VAL A 284 1.38 -17.58 6.48
C VAL A 284 2.19 -17.14 5.26
N TYR A 285 1.90 -15.95 4.73
CA TYR A 285 2.60 -15.38 3.59
C TYR A 285 3.43 -14.20 4.06
N VAL A 286 4.69 -14.16 3.65
CA VAL A 286 5.66 -13.17 4.08
C VAL A 286 6.30 -12.51 2.86
N ALA A 287 6.18 -11.20 2.75
CA ALA A 287 6.86 -10.42 1.73
C ALA A 287 8.36 -10.31 2.05
N ASN A 288 9.21 -10.82 1.19
CA ASN A 288 10.66 -10.79 1.35
C ASN A 288 11.24 -9.59 0.59
N GLY A 289 11.40 -8.46 1.27
CA GLY A 289 11.73 -7.17 0.65
C GLY A 289 12.95 -7.21 -0.25
N ARG A 290 14.11 -7.65 0.22
CA ARG A 290 15.31 -7.76 -0.62
C ARG A 290 15.32 -9.00 -1.50
N GLY A 291 14.61 -10.06 -1.09
CA GLY A 291 14.51 -11.29 -1.86
C GLY A 291 13.67 -11.16 -3.11
N GLY A 292 12.80 -10.15 -3.22
CA GLY A 292 11.86 -10.01 -4.35
C GLY A 292 10.87 -11.16 -4.45
N THR A 293 10.54 -11.80 -3.33
CA THR A 293 9.74 -13.03 -3.26
C THR A 293 8.70 -12.95 -2.15
N VAL A 294 7.77 -13.89 -2.16
CA VAL A 294 6.89 -14.20 -1.03
C VAL A 294 7.23 -15.60 -0.52
N SER A 295 7.54 -15.73 0.77
CA SER A 295 7.63 -17.03 1.45
C SER A 295 6.25 -17.49 1.88
N VAL A 296 5.94 -18.74 1.60
CA VAL A 296 4.72 -19.42 2.06
C VAL A 296 5.10 -20.38 3.17
N ILE A 297 4.62 -20.14 4.37
CA ILE A 297 4.87 -20.95 5.55
C ILE A 297 3.65 -21.84 5.79
N ASP A 298 3.88 -23.14 6.00
CA ASP A 298 2.88 -24.06 6.53
C ASP A 298 2.75 -23.82 8.03
N ALA A 299 1.57 -23.41 8.50
CA ALA A 299 1.34 -23.02 9.88
C ALA A 299 1.32 -24.21 10.85
N ALA A 300 1.04 -25.42 10.37
CA ALA A 300 1.01 -26.62 11.23
C ALA A 300 2.43 -27.08 11.57
N THR A 301 3.35 -26.98 10.61
CA THR A 301 4.75 -27.41 10.78
C THR A 301 5.69 -26.26 11.15
N ASN A 302 5.26 -25.01 10.92
CA ASN A 302 6.08 -23.82 11.03
C ASN A 302 7.36 -23.90 10.17
N THR A 303 7.20 -24.34 8.92
CA THR A 303 8.29 -24.44 7.93
C THR A 303 7.93 -23.73 6.63
N VAL A 304 8.94 -23.25 5.90
CA VAL A 304 8.73 -22.66 4.58
C VAL A 304 8.40 -23.77 3.59
N ALA A 305 7.18 -23.75 3.05
CA ALA A 305 6.67 -24.71 2.09
C ALA A 305 6.98 -24.33 0.63
N ALA A 306 7.02 -23.01 0.35
CA ALA A 306 7.29 -22.50 -0.99
C ALA A 306 7.85 -21.07 -0.94
N THR A 307 8.47 -20.66 -2.07
CA THR A 307 8.93 -19.28 -2.27
C THR A 307 8.50 -18.85 -3.68
N ILE A 308 7.76 -17.75 -3.79
CA ILE A 308 7.16 -17.27 -5.03
C ILE A 308 7.87 -15.98 -5.46
N PRO A 309 8.54 -15.93 -6.62
CA PRO A 309 9.07 -14.69 -7.17
C PRO A 309 7.94 -13.70 -7.48
N VAL A 310 8.07 -12.43 -7.02
CA VAL A 310 7.11 -11.35 -7.27
C VAL A 310 7.78 -10.16 -7.95
N GLY A 311 7.68 -8.96 -7.44
CA GLY A 311 8.41 -7.78 -7.94
C GLY A 311 9.59 -7.41 -7.04
N GLN A 312 10.23 -6.30 -7.37
CA GLN A 312 11.36 -5.80 -6.56
C GLN A 312 10.86 -5.17 -5.27
N ARG A 313 11.49 -5.55 -4.16
CA ARG A 313 11.21 -5.02 -2.83
C ARG A 313 9.70 -5.02 -2.49
N PRO A 314 9.04 -6.19 -2.46
CA PRO A 314 7.67 -6.28 -1.98
C PRO A 314 7.63 -5.82 -0.52
N TRP A 315 6.71 -4.90 -0.22
CA TRP A 315 6.55 -4.31 1.11
C TRP A 315 5.23 -4.75 1.71
N GLY A 316 4.15 -4.10 1.30
CA GLY A 316 2.81 -4.47 1.72
C GLY A 316 2.31 -5.74 1.05
N ILE A 317 1.51 -6.50 1.79
CA ILE A 317 0.94 -7.78 1.37
C ILE A 317 -0.48 -7.91 1.92
N ALA A 318 -1.43 -8.36 1.10
CA ALA A 318 -2.81 -8.57 1.52
C ALA A 318 -3.46 -9.75 0.79
N LEU A 319 -4.32 -10.49 1.49
CA LEU A 319 -5.14 -11.59 0.96
C LEU A 319 -6.57 -11.13 0.68
N THR A 320 -7.17 -11.65 -0.37
CA THR A 320 -8.63 -11.58 -0.51
C THR A 320 -9.33 -12.31 0.62
N PRO A 321 -10.55 -11.90 1.04
CA PRO A 321 -11.27 -12.55 2.15
C PRO A 321 -11.49 -14.05 1.96
N ASP A 322 -11.56 -14.53 0.73
CA ASP A 322 -11.65 -15.97 0.39
C ASP A 322 -10.28 -16.68 0.40
N GLY A 323 -9.20 -15.94 0.63
CA GLY A 323 -7.82 -16.44 0.65
C GLY A 323 -7.26 -16.91 -0.68
N ARG A 324 -7.96 -16.69 -1.82
CA ARG A 324 -7.55 -17.22 -3.13
C ARG A 324 -6.52 -16.39 -3.86
N LYS A 325 -6.49 -15.08 -3.61
CA LYS A 325 -5.53 -14.16 -4.22
C LYS A 325 -4.74 -13.42 -3.16
N LEU A 326 -3.45 -13.29 -3.41
CA LEU A 326 -2.55 -12.49 -2.62
C LEU A 326 -2.02 -11.34 -3.49
N TYR A 327 -2.03 -10.13 -2.95
CA TYR A 327 -1.52 -8.92 -3.60
C TYR A 327 -0.27 -8.46 -2.89
N THR A 328 0.80 -8.12 -3.64
CA THR A 328 2.05 -7.55 -3.08
C THR A 328 2.37 -6.22 -3.73
N ALA A 329 2.61 -5.19 -2.93
CA ALA A 329 3.07 -3.88 -3.39
C ALA A 329 4.59 -3.91 -3.60
N ASN A 330 5.04 -3.82 -4.86
CA ASN A 330 6.44 -3.97 -5.25
C ASN A 330 7.05 -2.59 -5.54
N GLY A 331 7.71 -1.99 -4.55
CA GLY A 331 8.15 -0.59 -4.57
C GLY A 331 8.89 -0.19 -5.85
N PRO A 332 10.14 -0.61 -6.09
CA PRO A 332 10.90 -0.20 -7.28
C PRO A 332 10.33 -0.71 -8.61
N SER A 333 9.53 -1.77 -8.62
CA SER A 333 8.87 -2.28 -9.82
C SER A 333 7.68 -1.41 -10.26
N ASN A 334 7.13 -0.57 -9.38
CA ASN A 334 5.92 0.24 -9.61
C ASN A 334 4.72 -0.62 -10.03
N ASP A 335 4.63 -1.81 -9.49
CA ASP A 335 3.55 -2.76 -9.79
C ASP A 335 3.04 -3.47 -8.52
N VAL A 336 1.91 -4.12 -8.69
CA VAL A 336 1.35 -5.08 -7.75
C VAL A 336 1.37 -6.45 -8.41
N SER A 337 1.96 -7.45 -7.74
CA SER A 337 1.82 -8.84 -8.17
C SER A 337 0.57 -9.46 -7.57
N VAL A 338 -0.22 -10.13 -8.40
CA VAL A 338 -1.35 -10.96 -8.00
C VAL A 338 -0.91 -12.41 -8.02
N VAL A 339 -0.93 -13.04 -6.87
CA VAL A 339 -0.56 -14.45 -6.69
C VAL A 339 -1.80 -15.30 -6.52
N ASP A 340 -1.93 -16.37 -7.30
CA ASP A 340 -2.89 -17.44 -7.04
C ASP A 340 -2.36 -18.31 -5.88
N THR A 341 -3.07 -18.30 -4.75
CA THR A 341 -2.61 -18.98 -3.54
C THR A 341 -2.74 -20.51 -3.59
N GLN A 342 -3.49 -21.05 -4.52
CA GLN A 342 -3.59 -22.50 -4.73
C GLN A 342 -2.45 -23.00 -5.61
N LYS A 343 -2.15 -22.28 -6.70
CA LYS A 343 -1.07 -22.61 -7.62
C LYS A 343 0.30 -22.16 -7.12
N LEU A 344 0.35 -21.22 -6.19
CA LEU A 344 1.57 -20.60 -5.66
C LEU A 344 2.42 -19.92 -6.75
N GLU A 345 1.75 -19.20 -7.66
CA GLU A 345 2.39 -18.49 -8.77
C GLU A 345 1.79 -17.11 -9.00
N VAL A 346 2.57 -16.19 -9.55
CA VAL A 346 2.08 -14.88 -9.99
C VAL A 346 1.27 -15.06 -11.27
N VAL A 347 -0.01 -14.71 -11.21
CA VAL A 347 -0.93 -14.81 -12.36
C VAL A 347 -1.08 -13.48 -13.08
N LYS A 348 -0.77 -12.36 -12.44
CA LYS A 348 -0.83 -11.03 -13.06
C LYS A 348 0.10 -10.04 -12.36
N LYS A 349 0.60 -9.07 -13.12
CA LYS A 349 1.23 -7.86 -12.61
C LYS A 349 0.42 -6.66 -13.05
N ILE A 350 0.10 -5.79 -12.10
CA ILE A 350 -0.75 -4.62 -12.32
C ILE A 350 0.12 -3.37 -12.14
N PRO A 351 0.38 -2.59 -13.20
CA PRO A 351 1.04 -1.30 -13.05
C PRO A 351 0.21 -0.36 -12.17
N VAL A 352 0.86 0.29 -11.20
CA VAL A 352 0.26 1.28 -10.30
C VAL A 352 1.08 2.57 -10.28
N GLY A 353 0.92 3.41 -9.27
CA GLY A 353 1.77 4.59 -9.10
C GLY A 353 3.21 4.23 -8.74
N LYS A 354 4.04 5.26 -8.58
CA LYS A 354 5.47 5.10 -8.26
C LYS A 354 5.65 4.72 -6.79
N THR A 355 6.52 3.74 -6.57
CA THR A 355 6.91 3.23 -5.26
C THR A 355 5.68 2.80 -4.44
N PRO A 356 4.92 1.79 -4.88
CA PRO A 356 3.84 1.24 -4.07
C PRO A 356 4.41 0.69 -2.75
N TRP A 357 3.71 1.00 -1.64
CA TRP A 357 4.17 0.66 -0.30
C TRP A 357 3.18 -0.26 0.44
N GLY A 358 1.99 0.21 0.75
CA GLY A 358 0.95 -0.54 1.45
C GLY A 358 -0.09 -1.12 0.49
N VAL A 359 -0.70 -2.22 0.87
CA VAL A 359 -1.88 -2.78 0.21
C VAL A 359 -2.86 -3.30 1.26
N GLU A 360 -4.14 -3.00 1.07
CA GLU A 360 -5.23 -3.46 1.92
C GLU A 360 -6.42 -3.86 1.05
N ILE A 361 -7.17 -4.87 1.44
CA ILE A 361 -8.37 -5.31 0.73
C ILE A 361 -9.59 -5.05 1.58
N GLY A 362 -10.56 -4.38 0.99
CA GLY A 362 -11.85 -4.10 1.62
C GLY A 362 -13.02 -4.48 0.73
N PRO A 363 -14.23 -4.57 1.29
CA PRO A 363 -15.42 -4.92 0.54
C PRO A 363 -15.70 -3.89 -0.56
N ALA A 364 -16.27 -4.33 -1.67
CA ALA A 364 -16.76 -3.42 -2.68
C ALA A 364 -17.91 -2.58 -2.12
N VAL A 365 -17.75 -1.28 -2.17
CA VAL A 365 -18.84 -0.33 -1.96
C VAL A 365 -19.39 0.04 -3.31
N SER A 366 -20.72 0.09 -3.43
CA SER A 366 -21.36 0.64 -4.63
C SER A 366 -20.82 2.06 -4.85
N LEU A 367 -19.94 2.22 -5.82
CA LEU A 367 -19.46 3.53 -6.21
C LEU A 367 -20.66 4.27 -6.80
N ALA A 368 -21.05 5.40 -6.23
CA ALA A 368 -22.07 6.25 -6.81
C ALA A 368 -21.65 6.61 -8.24
N ALA A 369 -22.58 6.44 -9.19
CA ALA A 369 -22.37 6.73 -10.60
C ALA A 369 -22.12 8.23 -10.86
#